data_5e77520224bec3a5cc790f1647f0f9d2
#
_entry.id   5e77520224bec3a5cc790f1647f0f9d2
#
_cell.length_a   1.000
_cell.length_b   1.000
_cell.length_c   1.000
_cell.angle_alpha   90.00
_cell.angle_beta   90.00
_cell.angle_gamma   90.00
#
_symmetry.space_group_name_H-M   'P 1'
#
loop_
_entity.id
_entity.type
_entity.pdbx_description
1 polymer ?
#
loop_
_entity_poly.entity_id
_entity_poly.type
_entity_poly.pdbx_seq_one_letter_code
_entity_poly.pdbx_strand_id
1 'polypeptide(L)'
;YPNINRELLLSGAILHDVAKTWEFTFAKSGLVKGYSTEGELIGHLVEGAYYVADAAKELGIESEKVALLEHMILSHHGVPEYGSPIRPMFLEAEILSALDTLDAEIFEFHSATAKVEPGKFTDRQWSLDNRKLYNHGLSSTEHTVNLGE
;
A
#
# COMPACT_ATOMS: atom_id res chain seq x y z
N TYR A 1 19.66 7.00 6.24
CA TYR A 1 20.23 5.66 6.00
C TYR A 1 20.93 5.64 4.64
N PRO A 2 22.26 5.71 4.59
CA PRO A 2 23.01 5.85 3.33
C PRO A 2 23.05 4.57 2.47
N ASN A 3 22.62 3.45 3.01
CA ASN A 3 22.59 2.15 2.35
C ASN A 3 21.25 1.83 1.65
N ILE A 4 20.30 2.76 1.65
CA ILE A 4 19.03 2.62 0.94
C ILE A 4 19.19 3.12 -0.49
N ASN A 5 18.81 2.32 -1.47
CA ASN A 5 18.67 2.76 -2.85
C ASN A 5 17.38 3.58 -2.99
N ARG A 6 17.51 4.89 -2.92
CA ARG A 6 16.39 5.83 -2.95
C ARG A 6 15.57 5.72 -4.25
N GLU A 7 16.22 5.52 -5.38
CA GLU A 7 15.56 5.46 -6.67
C GLU A 7 14.70 4.19 -6.79
N LEU A 8 15.24 3.06 -6.35
CA LEU A 8 14.51 1.79 -6.31
C LEU A 8 13.30 1.88 -5.37
N LEU A 9 13.49 2.42 -4.16
CA LEU A 9 12.40 2.59 -3.20
C LEU A 9 11.29 3.49 -3.73
N LEU A 10 11.63 4.62 -4.35
CA LEU A 10 10.64 5.52 -4.94
C LEU A 10 9.91 4.89 -6.13
N SER A 11 10.63 4.15 -6.98
CA SER A 11 10.01 3.41 -8.09
C SER A 11 9.02 2.37 -7.57
N GLY A 12 9.40 1.61 -6.55
CA GLY A 12 8.50 0.67 -5.88
C GLY A 12 7.28 1.37 -5.28
N ALA A 13 7.48 2.46 -4.56
CA ALA A 13 6.39 3.23 -3.95
C ALA A 13 5.39 3.79 -4.97
N ILE A 14 5.84 4.17 -6.17
CA ILE A 14 4.97 4.67 -7.25
C ILE A 14 4.23 3.52 -7.94
N LEU A 15 4.88 2.37 -8.11
CA LEU A 15 4.40 1.30 -9.00
C LEU A 15 3.71 0.14 -8.27
N HIS A 16 3.90 -0.03 -6.94
CA HIS A 16 3.38 -1.21 -6.23
C HIS A 16 1.88 -1.44 -6.43
N ASP A 17 1.12 -0.38 -6.48
CA ASP A 17 -0.33 -0.37 -6.59
C ASP A 17 -0.87 0.12 -7.94
N VAL A 18 -0.01 0.31 -8.94
CA VAL A 18 -0.41 0.86 -10.24
C VAL A 18 -1.56 0.08 -10.89
N ALA A 19 -1.58 -1.24 -10.72
CA ALA A 19 -2.61 -2.11 -11.29
C ALA A 19 -3.99 -1.95 -10.63
N LYS A 20 -4.11 -1.33 -9.47
CA LYS A 20 -5.42 -0.98 -8.89
C LYS A 20 -6.24 -0.05 -9.79
N THR A 21 -5.59 0.66 -10.71
CA THR A 21 -6.28 1.54 -11.69
C THR A 21 -7.14 0.77 -12.68
N TRP A 22 -6.90 -0.51 -12.92
CA TRP A 22 -7.71 -1.41 -13.75
C TRP A 22 -8.23 -2.64 -13.01
N GLU A 23 -7.69 -2.97 -11.83
CA GLU A 23 -8.27 -3.94 -10.91
C GLU A 23 -9.68 -3.52 -10.52
N PHE A 24 -9.88 -2.22 -10.27
CA PHE A 24 -11.18 -1.67 -9.90
C PHE A 24 -11.93 -1.04 -11.06
N THR A 25 -13.27 -1.13 -10.99
CA THR A 25 -14.19 -0.34 -11.80
C THR A 25 -14.59 0.92 -11.04
N PHE A 26 -14.70 2.05 -11.75
CA PHE A 26 -14.96 3.35 -11.14
C PHE A 26 -16.29 3.94 -11.60
N ALA A 27 -16.96 4.66 -10.70
CA ALA A 27 -18.08 5.53 -11.05
C ALA A 27 -17.56 6.81 -11.73
N LYS A 28 -18.46 7.57 -12.36
CA LYS A 28 -18.14 8.88 -12.94
C LYS A 28 -17.58 9.88 -11.92
N SER A 29 -17.86 9.67 -10.64
CA SER A 29 -17.32 10.46 -9.52
C SER A 29 -15.89 10.08 -9.10
N GLY A 30 -15.30 9.05 -9.71
CA GLY A 30 -13.99 8.51 -9.32
C GLY A 30 -14.03 7.51 -8.15
N LEU A 31 -15.20 7.27 -7.56
CA LEU A 31 -15.33 6.27 -6.49
C LEU A 31 -15.32 4.85 -7.05
N VAL A 32 -14.68 3.94 -6.33
CA VAL A 32 -14.67 2.50 -6.64
C VAL A 32 -16.09 1.96 -6.58
N LYS A 33 -16.52 1.24 -7.63
CA LYS A 33 -17.80 0.54 -7.71
C LYS A 33 -17.69 -0.95 -7.37
N GLY A 34 -16.54 -1.54 -7.63
CA GLY A 34 -16.25 -2.96 -7.47
C GLY A 34 -15.00 -3.37 -8.25
N TYR A 35 -14.77 -4.63 -8.35
CA TYR A 35 -13.67 -5.20 -9.13
C TYR A 35 -14.04 -5.34 -10.61
N SER A 36 -13.03 -5.28 -11.48
CA SER A 36 -13.13 -5.79 -12.84
C SER A 36 -13.08 -7.33 -12.82
N THR A 37 -13.45 -7.99 -13.92
CA THR A 37 -13.34 -9.46 -14.00
C THR A 37 -11.89 -9.92 -13.86
N GLU A 38 -10.94 -9.24 -14.48
CA GLU A 38 -9.51 -9.53 -14.38
C GLU A 38 -9.00 -9.23 -12.97
N GLY A 39 -9.41 -8.11 -12.38
CA GLY A 39 -9.05 -7.76 -11.01
C GLY A 39 -9.49 -8.80 -9.97
N GLU A 40 -10.70 -9.35 -10.13
CA GLU A 40 -11.22 -10.41 -9.26
C GLU A 40 -10.49 -11.76 -9.44
N LEU A 41 -10.07 -12.07 -10.67
CA LEU A 41 -9.47 -13.37 -11.00
C LEU A 41 -7.95 -13.38 -10.80
N ILE A 42 -7.26 -12.28 -11.02
CA ILE A 42 -5.79 -12.21 -11.08
C ILE A 42 -5.24 -11.34 -9.94
N GLY A 43 -5.85 -10.18 -9.70
CA GLY A 43 -5.45 -9.23 -8.67
C GLY A 43 -4.26 -8.36 -9.06
N HIS A 44 -4.18 -7.17 -8.41
CA HIS A 44 -3.20 -6.12 -8.76
C HIS A 44 -1.74 -6.52 -8.59
N LEU A 45 -1.41 -7.44 -7.68
CA LEU A 45 -0.02 -7.89 -7.48
C LEU A 45 0.54 -8.50 -8.75
N VAL A 46 -0.20 -9.46 -9.33
CA VAL A 46 0.25 -10.18 -10.52
C VAL A 46 0.16 -9.30 -11.75
N GLU A 47 -0.95 -8.58 -11.92
CA GLU A 47 -1.11 -7.64 -13.05
C GLU A 47 -0.09 -6.51 -13.02
N GLY A 48 0.23 -5.97 -11.84
CA GLY A 48 1.24 -4.94 -11.67
C GLY A 48 2.64 -5.42 -12.05
N ALA A 49 3.03 -6.62 -11.60
CA ALA A 49 4.30 -7.22 -12.00
C ALA A 49 4.37 -7.44 -13.52
N TYR A 50 3.28 -7.95 -14.12
CA TYR A 50 3.17 -8.14 -15.57
C TYR A 50 3.31 -6.84 -16.35
N TYR A 51 2.63 -5.79 -15.90
CA TYR A 51 2.70 -4.46 -16.51
C TYR A 51 4.11 -3.88 -16.47
N VAL A 52 4.79 -4.00 -15.33
CA VAL A 52 6.18 -3.52 -15.18
C VAL A 52 7.13 -4.28 -16.07
N ALA A 53 6.99 -5.61 -16.17
CA ALA A 53 7.80 -6.44 -17.05
C ALA A 53 7.65 -6.04 -18.53
N ASP A 54 6.42 -5.84 -18.98
CA ASP A 54 6.12 -5.49 -20.38
C ASP A 54 6.62 -4.07 -20.72
N ALA A 55 6.34 -3.09 -19.89
CA ALA A 55 6.84 -1.73 -20.05
C ALA A 55 8.39 -1.67 -20.02
N ALA A 56 9.02 -2.41 -19.14
CA ALA A 56 10.47 -2.48 -19.06
C ALA A 56 11.11 -3.08 -20.33
N LYS A 57 10.47 -4.08 -20.92
CA LYS A 57 10.90 -4.67 -22.18
C LYS A 57 10.85 -3.65 -23.32
N GLU A 58 9.77 -2.89 -23.42
CA GLU A 58 9.63 -1.82 -24.42
C GLU A 58 10.68 -0.72 -24.25
N LEU A 59 11.04 -0.39 -23.00
CA LEU A 59 12.01 0.64 -22.65
C LEU A 59 13.46 0.15 -22.65
N GLY A 60 13.71 -1.15 -22.85
CA GLY A 60 15.06 -1.72 -22.85
C GLY A 60 15.76 -1.67 -21.47
N ILE A 61 14.99 -1.79 -20.39
CA ILE A 61 15.52 -1.76 -19.03
C ILE A 61 16.18 -3.11 -18.68
N GLU A 62 17.29 -3.06 -17.95
CA GLU A 62 18.03 -4.27 -17.51
C GLU A 62 17.16 -5.20 -16.67
N SER A 63 17.20 -6.49 -16.97
CA SER A 63 16.35 -7.53 -16.36
C SER A 63 16.50 -7.62 -14.84
N GLU A 64 17.67 -7.35 -14.29
CA GLU A 64 17.88 -7.37 -12.84
C GLU A 64 17.08 -6.26 -12.12
N LYS A 65 17.08 -5.05 -12.68
CA LYS A 65 16.29 -3.92 -12.13
C LYS A 65 14.79 -4.21 -12.21
N VAL A 66 14.35 -4.84 -13.30
CA VAL A 66 12.96 -5.24 -13.47
C VAL A 66 12.56 -6.26 -12.41
N ALA A 67 13.37 -7.31 -12.21
CA ALA A 67 13.12 -8.33 -11.20
C ALA A 67 13.03 -7.76 -9.77
N LEU A 68 13.82 -6.74 -9.44
CA LEU A 68 13.72 -6.04 -8.15
C LEU A 68 12.38 -5.32 -8.00
N LEU A 69 11.91 -4.62 -9.03
CA LEU A 69 10.61 -3.94 -8.99
C LEU A 69 9.44 -4.93 -8.94
N GLU A 70 9.48 -5.98 -9.76
CA GLU A 70 8.49 -7.06 -9.71
C GLU A 70 8.42 -7.69 -8.32
N HIS A 71 9.58 -7.94 -7.69
CA HIS A 71 9.64 -8.45 -6.33
C HIS A 71 8.99 -7.49 -5.33
N MET A 72 9.26 -6.17 -5.43
CA MET A 72 8.61 -5.18 -4.57
C MET A 72 7.10 -5.20 -4.72
N ILE A 73 6.58 -5.28 -5.95
CA ILE A 73 5.14 -5.37 -6.23
C ILE A 73 4.55 -6.65 -5.63
N LEU A 74 5.17 -7.80 -5.88
CA LEU A 74 4.65 -9.09 -5.42
C LEU A 74 4.74 -9.30 -3.91
N SER A 75 5.64 -8.60 -3.22
CA SER A 75 5.90 -8.80 -1.79
C SER A 75 5.37 -7.69 -0.88
N HIS A 76 4.79 -6.60 -1.40
CA HIS A 76 4.48 -5.44 -0.57
C HIS A 76 3.39 -5.68 0.48
N HIS A 77 2.50 -6.64 0.31
CA HIS A 77 1.57 -7.05 1.37
C HIS A 77 2.24 -7.88 2.49
N GLY A 78 3.53 -8.18 2.37
CA GLY A 78 4.38 -8.75 3.41
C GLY A 78 4.23 -10.26 3.59
N VAL A 79 3.04 -10.78 3.76
CA VAL A 79 2.78 -12.20 4.08
C VAL A 79 1.74 -12.82 3.16
N PRO A 80 1.80 -14.16 2.96
CA PRO A 80 0.83 -14.86 2.09
C PRO A 80 -0.63 -14.69 2.53
N GLU A 81 -0.88 -14.55 3.81
CA GLU A 81 -2.20 -14.32 4.38
C GLU A 81 -2.87 -13.04 3.88
N TYR A 82 -2.07 -12.07 3.43
CA TYR A 82 -2.54 -10.82 2.82
C TYR A 82 -2.41 -10.80 1.30
N GLY A 83 -2.04 -11.95 0.69
CA GLY A 83 -2.03 -12.16 -0.75
C GLY A 83 -0.65 -12.10 -1.41
N SER A 84 0.42 -11.69 -0.72
CA SER A 84 1.77 -11.71 -1.29
C SER A 84 2.26 -13.14 -1.50
N PRO A 85 2.65 -13.54 -2.73
CA PRO A 85 3.16 -14.89 -2.97
C PRO A 85 4.53 -15.14 -2.34
N ILE A 86 5.25 -14.09 -1.97
CA ILE A 86 6.58 -14.12 -1.37
C ILE A 86 6.75 -12.96 -0.39
N ARG A 87 7.56 -13.17 0.64
CA ARG A 87 7.93 -12.09 1.58
C ARG A 87 9.01 -11.18 0.99
N PRO A 88 9.12 -9.91 1.44
CA PRO A 88 10.22 -9.04 1.07
C PRO A 88 11.59 -9.68 1.36
N MET A 89 12.52 -9.62 0.40
CA MET A 89 13.82 -10.27 0.50
C MET A 89 15.01 -9.29 0.43
N PHE A 90 14.75 -7.99 0.35
CA PHE A 90 15.78 -6.95 0.42
C PHE A 90 15.21 -5.68 1.07
N LEU A 91 16.10 -4.77 1.45
CA LEU A 91 15.80 -3.66 2.34
C LEU A 91 14.68 -2.74 1.82
N GLU A 92 14.72 -2.34 0.54
CA GLU A 92 13.73 -1.44 -0.04
C GLU A 92 12.35 -2.09 -0.13
N ALA A 93 12.28 -3.39 -0.41
CA ALA A 93 11.03 -4.14 -0.42
C ALA A 93 10.42 -4.24 0.99
N GLU A 94 11.24 -4.49 2.01
CA GLU A 94 10.80 -4.52 3.42
C GLU A 94 10.31 -3.15 3.89
N ILE A 95 11.03 -2.07 3.53
CA ILE A 95 10.60 -0.70 3.86
C ILE A 95 9.26 -0.39 3.21
N LEU A 96 9.09 -0.70 1.92
CA LEU A 96 7.83 -0.48 1.23
C LEU A 96 6.68 -1.22 1.91
N SER A 97 6.84 -2.51 2.16
CA SER A 97 5.83 -3.34 2.82
C SER A 97 5.45 -2.82 4.23
N ALA A 98 6.45 -2.42 5.01
CA ALA A 98 6.21 -1.87 6.35
C ALA A 98 5.47 -0.53 6.31
N LEU A 99 5.80 0.34 5.35
CA LEU A 99 5.15 1.64 5.19
C LEU A 99 3.72 1.50 4.68
N ASP A 100 3.46 0.61 3.72
CA ASP A 100 2.13 0.34 3.20
C ASP A 100 1.21 -0.23 4.30
N THR A 101 1.70 -1.21 5.05
CA THR A 101 0.99 -1.74 6.23
C THR A 101 0.71 -0.65 7.26
N LEU A 102 1.68 0.22 7.56
CA LEU A 102 1.53 1.31 8.52
C LEU A 102 0.46 2.32 8.06
N ASP A 103 0.46 2.69 6.79
CA ASP A 103 -0.54 3.62 6.23
C ASP A 103 -1.96 3.05 6.35
N ALA A 104 -2.14 1.77 5.99
CA ALA A 104 -3.41 1.07 6.16
C ALA A 104 -3.86 1.03 7.63
N GLU A 105 -2.96 0.69 8.56
CA GLU A 105 -3.26 0.68 9.99
C GLU A 105 -3.64 2.07 10.52
N ILE A 106 -2.95 3.13 10.12
CA ILE A 106 -3.27 4.51 10.50
C ILE A 106 -4.69 4.86 10.04
N PHE A 107 -5.05 4.54 8.81
CA PHE A 107 -6.39 4.76 8.29
C PHE A 107 -7.45 4.01 9.08
N GLU A 108 -7.22 2.73 9.40
CA GLU A 108 -8.16 1.91 10.17
C GLU A 108 -8.31 2.41 11.61
N PHE A 109 -7.21 2.76 12.29
CA PHE A 109 -7.24 3.36 13.62
C PHE A 109 -8.07 4.64 13.64
N HIS A 110 -7.81 5.53 12.70
CA HIS A 110 -8.55 6.79 12.56
C HIS A 110 -10.04 6.53 12.31
N SER A 111 -10.36 5.66 11.36
CA SER A 111 -11.73 5.34 10.98
C SER A 111 -12.54 4.68 12.11
N ALA A 112 -11.91 3.83 12.90
CA ALA A 112 -12.54 3.17 14.04
C ALA A 112 -12.74 4.14 15.21
N THR A 113 -11.71 4.92 15.57
CA THR A 113 -11.79 5.84 16.71
C THR A 113 -12.70 7.04 16.45
N ALA A 114 -12.83 7.50 15.20
CA ALA A 114 -13.76 8.58 14.83
C ALA A 114 -15.24 8.26 15.11
N LYS A 115 -15.59 6.99 15.25
CA LYS A 115 -16.96 6.52 15.54
C LYS A 115 -17.29 6.46 17.03
N VAL A 116 -16.34 6.78 17.89
CA VAL A 116 -16.45 6.65 19.34
C VAL A 116 -16.19 7.99 20.01
N GLU A 117 -16.97 8.32 21.05
CA GLU A 117 -16.77 9.54 21.81
C GLU A 117 -15.40 9.58 22.53
N PRO A 118 -14.81 10.76 22.71
CA PRO A 118 -13.59 10.92 23.51
C PRO A 118 -13.70 10.27 24.89
N GLY A 119 -12.64 9.62 25.33
CA GLY A 119 -12.58 8.90 26.59
C GLY A 119 -13.22 7.49 26.56
N LYS A 120 -13.62 7.00 25.40
CA LYS A 120 -14.21 5.67 25.24
C LYS A 120 -13.34 4.75 24.40
N PHE A 121 -13.60 3.44 24.52
CA PHE A 121 -13.02 2.40 23.70
C PHE A 121 -13.98 2.01 22.58
N THR A 122 -13.44 1.64 21.42
CA THR A 122 -14.18 0.97 20.35
C THR A 122 -14.60 -0.43 20.76
N ASP A 123 -15.47 -1.06 19.98
CA ASP A 123 -15.53 -2.50 19.93
C ASP A 123 -14.25 -3.09 19.38
N ARG A 124 -14.09 -4.43 19.49
CA ARG A 124 -12.92 -5.12 18.96
C ARG A 124 -12.84 -4.97 17.43
N GLN A 125 -11.71 -4.51 16.94
CA GLN A 125 -11.44 -4.35 15.51
C GLN A 125 -10.73 -5.60 15.00
N TRP A 126 -11.41 -6.38 14.20
CA TRP A 126 -10.89 -7.64 13.68
C TRP A 126 -9.63 -7.44 12.81
N SER A 127 -9.63 -6.44 11.95
CA SER A 127 -8.51 -6.08 11.07
C SER A 127 -7.25 -5.60 11.82
N LEU A 128 -7.40 -5.23 13.09
CA LEU A 128 -6.32 -4.77 13.97
C LEU A 128 -6.09 -5.76 15.12
N ASP A 129 -5.87 -7.02 14.82
CA ASP A 129 -5.61 -8.11 15.78
C ASP A 129 -6.67 -8.24 16.87
N ASN A 130 -7.91 -7.92 16.54
CA ASN A 130 -9.03 -7.97 17.46
C ASN A 130 -8.85 -7.06 18.71
N ARG A 131 -8.09 -5.98 18.57
CA ARG A 131 -7.84 -4.97 19.61
C ARG A 131 -9.03 -4.04 19.81
N LYS A 132 -9.19 -3.52 21.04
CA LYS A 132 -10.02 -2.34 21.31
C LYS A 132 -9.13 -1.11 21.22
N LEU A 133 -9.61 -0.06 20.57
CA LEU A 133 -8.87 1.19 20.39
C LEU A 133 -9.48 2.25 21.32
N TYR A 134 -8.62 3.08 21.89
CA TYR A 134 -9.03 4.16 22.79
C TYR A 134 -9.04 5.49 22.03
N ASN A 135 -10.18 6.18 22.06
CA ASN A 135 -10.26 7.55 21.59
C ASN A 135 -9.86 8.49 22.74
N HIS A 136 -8.63 9.01 22.72
CA HIS A 136 -8.12 9.93 23.75
C HIS A 136 -8.67 11.35 23.63
N GLY A 137 -9.32 11.72 22.51
CA GLY A 137 -9.96 13.02 22.29
C GLY A 137 -9.00 14.21 22.16
N LEU A 138 -7.68 13.97 22.12
CA LEU A 138 -6.71 15.02 21.88
C LEU A 138 -6.67 15.32 20.38
N SER A 139 -7.04 16.55 20.00
CA SER A 139 -6.90 16.99 18.62
C SER A 139 -5.43 17.19 18.27
N SER A 140 -5.07 16.92 17.02
CA SER A 140 -3.77 17.35 16.48
C SER A 140 -3.74 18.89 16.50
N THR A 141 -2.64 19.45 16.98
CA THR A 141 -2.33 20.85 16.69
C THR A 141 -2.14 20.97 15.18
N GLU A 142 -2.91 21.84 14.53
CA GLU A 142 -2.73 22.14 13.11
C GLU A 142 -1.33 22.70 12.89
N HIS A 143 -0.41 21.85 12.47
CA HIS A 143 0.86 22.31 11.93
C HIS A 143 0.62 22.68 10.46
N THR A 144 0.38 23.95 10.20
CA THR A 144 0.50 24.51 8.86
C THR A 144 1.97 24.37 8.45
N VAL A 145 2.26 23.37 7.61
CA VAL A 145 3.54 23.30 6.93
C VAL A 145 3.53 24.40 5.88
N ASN A 146 4.16 25.53 6.16
CA ASN A 146 4.49 26.53 5.14
C ASN A 146 5.51 25.88 4.21
N LEU A 147 5.04 25.35 3.10
CA LEU A 147 5.87 25.06 1.94
C LEU A 147 6.24 26.44 1.38
N GLY A 148 7.42 26.95 1.76
CA GLY A 148 7.93 28.23 1.31
C GLY A 148 7.86 28.33 -0.20
N GLU A 149 7.43 29.51 -0.69
CA GLU A 149 7.45 29.93 -2.08
C GLU A 149 8.85 29.89 -2.69
#